data_2b0f26367947659ce2b57cc92bbfde8f
#
_entry.id   2b0f26367947659ce2b57cc92bbfde8f
#
_cell.length_a   1.000
_cell.length_b   1.000
_cell.length_c   1.000
_cell.angle_alpha   90.00
_cell.angle_beta   90.00
_cell.angle_gamma   90.00
#
_symmetry.space_group_name_H-M   'P 1'
#
loop_
_entity.id
_entity.type
_entity.pdbx_description
1 polymer ?
#
loop_
_entity_poly.entity_id
_entity_poly.type
_entity_poly.pdbx_seq_one_letter_code
_entity_poly.pdbx_strand_id
1 'polypeptide(L)'
;DLHSTSRRQRQMCIRDSLPSDGNFWKTAVNEAPYLAKTGITQVWFPPAYKGNGGKDDVGYGVYDLYDLGEFDQKGSIATKYGTKVEYLVAINAMHNYGIKVLADVVFNQKMGADETEDVIAIEDNPQNRSESLGEPKEITAWTKFTFPGRNDMYSSFKWNWTHFHGTDWDEKTKKNSVYRFYGKHWDELVDKENGNFDYLMGCDVDLNNVDVVEELTNWGKWYLQTTNVDGFRMDAVKHIRASFFEDWLEELREFSSKPLFTVGEYWSGNLEALQNYLKTTNNALSLFDVPLHYNLFNACHSNGTYDMRTIFNNTLVAENQNSAVTFVDNHDTEPGQALQSWIDDWFKPLAYSLILLRKDGLPCVFYGDYYGIPAKNVSAKKDWLEKLILARKNFAYGSQIDYFNDPHIIGWVRTGDRERENSGMVVIMTNSDGGCLQMNVGKNLANSVFYDYTGNMKESVYVDQEGNGIFYVNGGSVSVWVKQNLE
;
A
#
# COMPACT_ATOMS: atom_id res chain seq x y z
N ASP A 1 0.17 21.56 13.33
CA ASP A 1 -1.27 21.30 13.48
C ASP A 1 -1.75 20.21 12.53
N LEU A 2 -1.36 18.95 12.86
CA LEU A 2 -1.65 17.76 12.08
C LEU A 2 -3.11 17.25 12.24
N HIS A 3 -3.95 17.98 12.97
CA HIS A 3 -5.31 17.60 13.35
C HIS A 3 -6.43 18.33 12.61
N SER A 4 -6.12 19.02 11.51
CA SER A 4 -7.18 19.68 10.75
C SER A 4 -8.04 18.68 10.00
N THR A 5 -9.32 18.98 9.88
CA THR A 5 -10.37 18.19 9.23
C THR A 5 -10.13 17.88 7.73
N SER A 6 -8.99 18.26 7.16
CA SER A 6 -8.63 18.07 5.76
C SER A 6 -8.04 16.68 5.44
N ARG A 7 -7.83 15.79 6.43
CA ARG A 7 -7.25 14.46 6.24
C ARG A 7 -8.24 13.42 5.71
N ARG A 8 -8.80 13.67 4.53
CA ARG A 8 -9.58 12.68 3.79
C ARG A 8 -8.81 12.20 2.58
N GLN A 9 -7.56 11.81 2.79
CA GLN A 9 -6.75 11.21 1.75
C GLN A 9 -7.42 9.94 1.26
N ARG A 10 -7.36 9.73 -0.04
CA ARG A 10 -7.78 8.53 -0.75
C ARG A 10 -6.60 8.17 -1.63
N GLN A 11 -5.94 7.10 -1.25
CA GLN A 11 -4.78 6.58 -1.95
C GLN A 11 -5.24 5.58 -3.00
N MET A 12 -4.56 5.56 -4.13
CA MET A 12 -4.70 4.52 -5.14
C MET A 12 -3.35 3.87 -5.34
N CYS A 13 -3.30 2.55 -5.16
CA CYS A 13 -2.16 1.71 -5.45
C CYS A 13 -2.16 1.37 -6.94
N ILE A 14 -1.08 1.68 -7.65
CA ILE A 14 -0.92 1.45 -9.07
C ILE A 14 0.18 0.39 -9.32
N ARG A 15 0.08 -0.49 -10.35
CA ARG A 15 0.49 -1.87 -10.25
C ARG A 15 1.24 -2.59 -11.40
N ASP A 16 1.75 -3.81 -11.09
CA ASP A 16 2.65 -4.73 -11.82
C ASP A 16 2.04 -5.48 -13.01
N SER A 17 0.72 -5.75 -13.08
CA SER A 17 0.07 -6.39 -14.23
C SER A 17 -0.04 -5.52 -15.47
N LEU A 18 0.61 -4.36 -15.44
CA LEU A 18 0.68 -3.48 -16.60
C LEU A 18 1.56 -4.08 -17.69
N PRO A 19 1.23 -3.83 -18.98
CA PRO A 19 2.11 -4.20 -20.08
C PRO A 19 3.50 -3.59 -19.94
N SER A 20 4.53 -4.31 -20.42
CA SER A 20 5.91 -3.76 -20.53
C SER A 20 6.07 -2.91 -21.80
N ASP A 21 5.11 -2.01 -22.05
CA ASP A 21 5.05 -1.16 -23.24
C ASP A 21 5.63 0.25 -23.02
N GLY A 22 6.06 0.56 -21.79
CA GLY A 22 6.62 1.86 -21.42
C GLY A 22 5.62 3.01 -21.43
N ASN A 23 4.31 2.76 -21.43
CA ASN A 23 3.28 3.78 -21.58
C ASN A 23 2.57 4.15 -20.28
N PHE A 24 2.93 3.54 -19.17
CA PHE A 24 2.21 3.74 -17.91
C PHE A 24 2.23 5.22 -17.47
N TRP A 25 3.37 5.91 -17.53
CA TRP A 25 3.45 7.32 -17.15
C TRP A 25 2.56 8.22 -18.00
N LYS A 26 2.44 7.92 -19.30
CA LYS A 26 1.50 8.64 -20.21
C LYS A 26 0.05 8.37 -19.83
N THR A 27 -0.27 7.15 -19.47
CA THR A 27 -1.60 6.79 -18.97
C THR A 27 -1.92 7.57 -17.70
N ALA A 28 -0.97 7.63 -16.74
CA ALA A 28 -1.14 8.38 -15.51
C ALA A 28 -1.41 9.89 -15.76
N VAL A 29 -0.72 10.49 -16.73
CA VAL A 29 -0.99 11.88 -17.15
C VAL A 29 -2.44 12.06 -17.60
N ASN A 30 -2.93 11.15 -18.45
CA ASN A 30 -4.28 11.22 -19.00
C ASN A 30 -5.37 10.98 -17.94
N GLU A 31 -5.07 10.15 -16.95
CA GLU A 31 -6.01 9.82 -15.85
C GLU A 31 -6.07 10.88 -14.74
N ALA A 32 -5.06 11.74 -14.60
CA ALA A 32 -4.97 12.71 -13.50
C ALA A 32 -6.25 13.59 -13.34
N PRO A 33 -6.82 14.22 -14.38
CA PRO A 33 -8.02 15.02 -14.25
C PRO A 33 -9.23 14.20 -13.80
N TYR A 34 -9.33 12.95 -14.28
CA TYR A 34 -10.42 12.06 -13.93
C TYR A 34 -10.32 11.59 -12.48
N LEU A 35 -9.15 11.17 -12.04
CA LEU A 35 -8.90 10.75 -10.66
C LEU A 35 -9.20 11.89 -9.65
N ALA A 36 -8.81 13.12 -9.97
CA ALA A 36 -9.14 14.30 -9.15
C ALA A 36 -10.65 14.55 -9.09
N LYS A 37 -11.35 14.42 -10.23
CA LYS A 37 -12.81 14.59 -10.30
C LYS A 37 -13.52 13.55 -9.43
N THR A 38 -13.13 12.29 -9.47
CA THR A 38 -13.69 11.23 -8.63
C THR A 38 -13.37 11.41 -7.16
N GLY A 39 -12.29 12.12 -6.85
CA GLY A 39 -11.91 12.45 -5.47
C GLY A 39 -10.72 11.70 -4.92
N ILE A 40 -9.91 11.11 -5.77
CA ILE A 40 -8.57 10.63 -5.38
C ILE A 40 -7.70 11.84 -5.03
N THR A 41 -7.02 11.78 -3.92
CA THR A 41 -6.19 12.88 -3.40
C THR A 41 -4.71 12.53 -3.35
N GLN A 42 -4.40 11.25 -3.50
CA GLN A 42 -3.03 10.74 -3.47
C GLN A 42 -2.94 9.46 -4.31
N VAL A 43 -1.84 9.27 -5.00
CA VAL A 43 -1.50 8.03 -5.72
C VAL A 43 -0.17 7.49 -5.20
N TRP A 44 -0.06 6.18 -5.16
CA TRP A 44 1.20 5.47 -4.96
C TRP A 44 1.62 4.90 -6.32
N PHE A 45 2.69 5.44 -6.89
CA PHE A 45 3.29 4.98 -8.12
C PHE A 45 4.23 3.80 -7.89
N PRO A 46 4.33 2.84 -8.84
CA PRO A 46 5.26 1.72 -8.74
C PRO A 46 6.72 2.21 -8.74
N PRO A 47 7.69 1.32 -8.37
CA PRO A 47 9.10 1.66 -8.39
C PRO A 47 9.54 2.19 -9.76
N ALA A 48 10.05 3.43 -9.80
CA ALA A 48 10.37 4.11 -11.06
C ALA A 48 11.80 3.86 -11.55
N TYR A 49 12.65 3.27 -10.71
CA TYR A 49 14.06 3.03 -11.01
C TYR A 49 14.29 1.69 -11.74
N LYS A 50 15.50 1.53 -12.29
CA LYS A 50 15.88 0.38 -13.10
C LYS A 50 15.97 -0.90 -12.26
N GLY A 51 15.20 -1.89 -12.66
CA GLY A 51 15.29 -3.25 -12.15
C GLY A 51 16.20 -4.15 -12.99
N ASN A 52 16.53 -5.32 -12.46
CA ASN A 52 17.39 -6.33 -13.09
C ASN A 52 16.87 -6.78 -14.47
N GLY A 53 15.57 -6.93 -14.64
CA GLY A 53 14.92 -7.30 -15.91
C GLY A 53 14.74 -6.15 -16.90
N GLY A 54 15.32 -4.98 -16.66
CA GLY A 54 15.21 -3.82 -17.54
C GLY A 54 13.75 -3.38 -17.73
N LYS A 55 13.31 -3.27 -19.00
CA LYS A 55 11.92 -2.86 -19.32
C LYS A 55 10.83 -3.86 -18.91
N ASP A 56 11.20 -5.07 -18.54
CA ASP A 56 10.24 -6.10 -18.11
C ASP A 56 10.18 -6.26 -16.60
N ASP A 57 11.07 -5.60 -15.84
CA ASP A 57 11.10 -5.63 -14.38
C ASP A 57 10.04 -4.71 -13.79
N VAL A 58 9.28 -5.24 -12.84
CA VAL A 58 8.26 -4.48 -12.11
C VAL A 58 8.85 -3.51 -11.07
N GLY A 59 10.17 -3.55 -10.85
CA GLY A 59 10.92 -2.63 -10.02
C GLY A 59 11.40 -3.20 -8.68
N TYR A 60 10.93 -4.38 -8.27
CA TYR A 60 11.34 -5.00 -7.00
C TYR A 60 12.66 -5.78 -7.11
N GLY A 61 13.12 -6.10 -8.32
CA GLY A 61 14.46 -6.59 -8.59
C GLY A 61 15.47 -5.45 -8.74
N VAL A 62 15.70 -4.67 -7.70
CA VAL A 62 16.44 -3.40 -7.73
C VAL A 62 17.86 -3.55 -8.28
N TYR A 63 18.12 -2.88 -9.39
CA TYR A 63 19.48 -2.78 -9.93
C TYR A 63 20.10 -1.40 -9.63
N ASP A 64 19.56 -0.31 -10.18
CA ASP A 64 20.10 1.05 -10.02
C ASP A 64 19.03 2.05 -9.60
N LEU A 65 19.07 2.48 -8.35
CA LEU A 65 18.12 3.44 -7.78
C LEU A 65 18.17 4.83 -8.43
N TYR A 66 19.31 5.21 -9.03
CA TYR A 66 19.48 6.50 -9.71
C TYR A 66 19.04 6.49 -11.17
N ASP A 67 18.77 5.32 -11.75
CA ASP A 67 18.30 5.22 -13.13
C ASP A 67 16.77 5.15 -13.20
N LEU A 68 16.13 6.27 -13.40
CA LEU A 68 14.66 6.38 -13.53
C LEU A 68 14.18 6.14 -14.99
N GLY A 69 14.90 5.36 -15.77
CA GLY A 69 14.63 5.17 -17.20
C GLY A 69 15.34 6.23 -18.07
N GLU A 70 16.60 6.51 -17.75
CA GLU A 70 17.42 7.52 -18.41
C GLU A 70 18.66 6.92 -19.09
N PHE A 71 19.19 5.81 -18.56
CA PHE A 71 20.44 5.21 -19.03
C PHE A 71 20.20 3.86 -19.70
N ASP A 72 21.00 3.55 -20.72
CA ASP A 72 20.99 2.23 -21.34
C ASP A 72 21.66 1.20 -20.41
N GLN A 73 20.82 0.58 -19.60
CA GLN A 73 21.20 -0.42 -18.63
C GLN A 73 20.20 -1.59 -18.65
N LYS A 74 20.67 -2.81 -18.40
CA LYS A 74 19.83 -4.02 -18.42
C LYS A 74 19.02 -4.18 -19.72
N GLY A 75 19.62 -3.77 -20.84
CA GLY A 75 19.04 -3.94 -22.17
C GLY A 75 17.95 -2.94 -22.55
N SER A 76 17.77 -1.87 -21.78
CA SER A 76 16.80 -0.81 -22.10
C SER A 76 17.17 0.54 -21.49
N ILE A 77 16.73 1.62 -22.14
CA ILE A 77 16.75 2.96 -21.52
C ILE A 77 15.53 3.11 -20.60
N ALA A 78 14.33 2.91 -21.12
CA ALA A 78 13.10 3.00 -20.33
C ALA A 78 13.01 1.86 -19.30
N THR A 79 12.35 2.13 -18.18
CA THR A 79 11.82 1.10 -17.28
C THR A 79 10.53 0.51 -17.87
N LYS A 80 9.93 -0.47 -17.20
CA LYS A 80 8.63 -1.03 -17.55
C LYS A 80 7.55 0.05 -17.75
N TYR A 81 7.64 1.12 -17.01
CA TYR A 81 6.62 2.16 -16.91
C TYR A 81 6.87 3.37 -17.83
N GLY A 82 8.09 3.53 -18.34
CA GLY A 82 8.48 4.61 -19.24
C GLY A 82 9.85 5.20 -18.90
N THR A 83 10.11 6.38 -19.45
CA THR A 83 11.35 7.14 -19.25
C THR A 83 11.25 8.08 -18.04
N LYS A 84 12.40 8.55 -17.54
CA LYS A 84 12.50 9.57 -16.48
C LYS A 84 11.69 10.84 -16.82
N VAL A 85 11.79 11.32 -18.05
CA VAL A 85 11.04 12.51 -18.47
C VAL A 85 9.54 12.29 -18.35
N GLU A 86 9.04 11.15 -18.81
CA GLU A 86 7.62 10.78 -18.72
C GLU A 86 7.17 10.63 -17.26
N TYR A 87 8.02 10.06 -16.39
CA TYR A 87 7.76 9.97 -14.95
C TYR A 87 7.59 11.34 -14.30
N LEU A 88 8.51 12.28 -14.57
CA LEU A 88 8.44 13.65 -14.04
C LEU A 88 7.20 14.39 -14.57
N VAL A 89 6.83 14.18 -15.82
CA VAL A 89 5.60 14.74 -16.41
C VAL A 89 4.36 14.14 -15.72
N ALA A 90 4.35 12.85 -15.40
CA ALA A 90 3.24 12.21 -14.69
C ALA A 90 3.07 12.78 -13.26
N ILE A 91 4.15 12.95 -12.51
CA ILE A 91 4.10 13.58 -11.18
C ILE A 91 3.54 15.00 -11.27
N ASN A 92 4.06 15.80 -12.20
CA ASN A 92 3.60 17.18 -12.40
C ASN A 92 2.11 17.24 -12.81
N ALA A 93 1.66 16.30 -13.65
CA ALA A 93 0.24 16.21 -14.01
C ALA A 93 -0.63 15.91 -12.78
N MET A 94 -0.24 14.98 -11.90
CA MET A 94 -0.95 14.72 -10.65
C MET A 94 -1.01 15.97 -9.76
N HIS A 95 0.11 16.66 -9.57
CA HIS A 95 0.19 17.91 -8.80
C HIS A 95 -0.70 19.01 -9.35
N ASN A 96 -0.76 19.18 -10.67
CA ASN A 96 -1.63 20.18 -11.31
C ASN A 96 -3.12 19.96 -11.02
N TYR A 97 -3.51 18.74 -10.70
CA TYR A 97 -4.88 18.39 -10.27
C TYR A 97 -5.03 18.22 -8.76
N GLY A 98 -4.03 18.62 -7.98
CA GLY A 98 -4.06 18.55 -6.52
C GLY A 98 -3.93 17.14 -5.95
N ILE A 99 -3.42 16.19 -6.73
CA ILE A 99 -3.16 14.81 -6.31
C ILE A 99 -1.70 14.69 -5.89
N LYS A 100 -1.45 14.21 -4.67
CA LYS A 100 -0.12 13.91 -4.15
C LYS A 100 0.40 12.60 -4.72
N VAL A 101 1.73 12.49 -4.83
CA VAL A 101 2.39 11.29 -5.34
C VAL A 101 3.30 10.69 -4.28
N LEU A 102 3.12 9.40 -4.01
CA LEU A 102 4.05 8.58 -3.25
C LEU A 102 4.88 7.74 -4.20
N ALA A 103 6.18 7.70 -3.97
CA ALA A 103 7.09 6.80 -4.67
C ALA A 103 7.20 5.47 -3.92
N ASP A 104 7.21 4.36 -4.65
CA ASP A 104 7.55 3.05 -4.10
C ASP A 104 9.06 2.91 -3.96
N VAL A 105 9.54 2.50 -2.79
CA VAL A 105 10.95 2.42 -2.46
C VAL A 105 11.31 1.05 -1.88
N VAL A 106 12.28 0.40 -2.50
CA VAL A 106 12.78 -0.93 -2.14
C VAL A 106 14.24 -0.81 -1.71
N PHE A 107 14.52 -1.00 -0.43
CA PHE A 107 15.88 -0.93 0.12
C PHE A 107 16.42 -2.28 0.59
N ASN A 108 15.53 -3.26 0.79
CA ASN A 108 15.92 -4.55 1.37
C ASN A 108 16.92 -5.30 0.51
N GLN A 109 16.78 -5.27 -0.82
CA GLN A 109 17.60 -6.09 -1.71
C GLN A 109 18.08 -5.37 -2.97
N LYS A 110 19.16 -5.90 -3.54
CA LYS A 110 19.62 -5.59 -4.91
C LYS A 110 19.76 -6.86 -5.74
N MET A 111 19.52 -6.73 -7.04
CA MET A 111 19.59 -7.85 -8.00
C MET A 111 20.26 -7.41 -9.31
N GLY A 112 20.88 -8.39 -9.98
CA GLY A 112 21.44 -8.15 -11.32
C GLY A 112 22.76 -7.40 -11.31
N ALA A 113 23.66 -7.67 -10.37
CA ALA A 113 25.01 -7.13 -10.38
C ALA A 113 25.71 -7.26 -11.73
N ASP A 114 26.69 -6.41 -12.00
CA ASP A 114 27.43 -6.37 -13.27
C ASP A 114 28.54 -7.42 -13.32
N GLU A 115 29.12 -7.72 -12.14
CA GLU A 115 30.23 -8.68 -11.99
C GLU A 115 30.06 -9.56 -10.74
N THR A 116 30.76 -10.68 -10.72
CA THR A 116 30.84 -11.58 -9.57
C THR A 116 32.08 -11.32 -8.71
N GLU A 117 32.02 -11.80 -7.47
CA GLU A 117 33.14 -11.86 -6.52
C GLU A 117 33.16 -13.24 -5.87
N ASP A 118 34.36 -13.73 -5.61
CA ASP A 118 34.56 -14.92 -4.76
C ASP A 118 34.57 -14.47 -3.30
N VAL A 119 33.64 -15.01 -2.51
CA VAL A 119 33.44 -14.65 -1.10
C VAL A 119 33.28 -15.91 -0.25
N ILE A 120 33.72 -15.86 0.99
CA ILE A 120 33.41 -16.93 1.95
C ILE A 120 32.03 -16.70 2.50
N ALA A 121 31.18 -17.71 2.51
CA ALA A 121 29.82 -17.67 3.02
C ALA A 121 29.44 -18.92 3.81
N ILE A 122 28.47 -18.80 4.67
CA ILE A 122 27.83 -19.88 5.42
C ILE A 122 26.44 -20.08 4.85
N GLU A 123 26.07 -21.32 4.60
CA GLU A 123 24.72 -21.66 4.19
C GLU A 123 23.81 -21.75 5.43
N ASP A 124 22.79 -20.92 5.52
CA ASP A 124 21.85 -20.91 6.63
C ASP A 124 20.52 -21.61 6.25
N ASN A 125 19.81 -22.14 7.25
CA ASN A 125 18.55 -22.85 7.04
C ASN A 125 17.43 -21.88 6.61
N PRO A 126 16.81 -22.04 5.44
CA PRO A 126 15.74 -21.14 4.97
C PRO A 126 14.53 -21.05 5.91
N GLN A 127 14.23 -22.10 6.68
CA GLN A 127 13.12 -22.16 7.62
C GLN A 127 13.49 -21.70 9.03
N ASN A 128 14.79 -21.64 9.35
CA ASN A 128 15.31 -21.13 10.62
C ASN A 128 16.69 -20.50 10.40
N ARG A 129 16.76 -19.26 10.02
CA ARG A 129 17.98 -18.56 9.62
C ARG A 129 18.95 -18.28 10.76
N SER A 130 18.57 -18.64 11.99
CA SER A 130 19.48 -18.68 13.14
C SER A 130 20.31 -19.97 13.18
N GLU A 131 20.07 -20.91 12.25
CA GLU A 131 20.73 -22.21 12.17
C GLU A 131 21.54 -22.33 10.88
N SER A 132 22.84 -22.56 11.00
CA SER A 132 23.74 -22.79 9.86
C SER A 132 23.76 -24.27 9.47
N LEU A 133 23.75 -24.54 8.15
CA LEU A 133 23.71 -25.91 7.57
C LEU A 133 25.10 -26.51 7.28
N GLY A 134 26.18 -25.77 7.56
CA GLY A 134 27.53 -26.27 7.29
C GLY A 134 28.63 -25.30 7.69
N GLU A 135 29.85 -25.68 7.35
CA GLU A 135 31.03 -24.86 7.56
C GLU A 135 31.14 -23.75 6.49
N PRO A 136 31.88 -22.66 6.80
CA PRO A 136 32.16 -21.63 5.80
C PRO A 136 32.81 -22.21 4.54
N LYS A 137 32.32 -21.80 3.38
CA LYS A 137 32.81 -22.22 2.07
C LYS A 137 32.92 -21.04 1.11
N GLU A 138 33.81 -21.14 0.14
CA GLU A 138 33.87 -20.16 -0.95
C GLU A 138 32.68 -20.34 -1.90
N ILE A 139 32.02 -19.24 -2.21
CA ILE A 139 30.97 -19.12 -3.25
C ILE A 139 31.34 -18.00 -4.22
N THR A 140 30.81 -18.04 -5.43
CA THR A 140 30.91 -16.94 -6.40
C THR A 140 29.57 -16.20 -6.42
N ALA A 141 29.54 -14.97 -5.89
CA ALA A 141 28.33 -14.19 -5.70
C ALA A 141 28.26 -12.98 -6.66
N TRP A 142 27.07 -12.68 -7.17
CA TRP A 142 26.78 -11.48 -7.97
C TRP A 142 26.58 -10.27 -7.07
N THR A 143 27.65 -9.58 -6.71
CA THR A 143 27.63 -8.49 -5.71
C THR A 143 28.27 -7.18 -6.18
N LYS A 144 28.98 -7.16 -7.33
CA LYS A 144 29.54 -5.93 -7.87
C LYS A 144 28.53 -5.20 -8.76
N PHE A 145 28.02 -4.07 -8.26
CA PHE A 145 27.22 -3.16 -9.05
C PHE A 145 28.06 -1.94 -9.40
N THR A 146 28.42 -1.82 -10.67
CA THR A 146 29.34 -0.79 -11.19
C THR A 146 28.64 0.26 -12.04
N PHE A 147 27.39 -0.03 -12.48
CA PHE A 147 26.52 0.86 -13.23
C PHE A 147 27.18 1.50 -14.48
N PRO A 148 27.74 0.68 -15.41
CA PRO A 148 28.54 1.21 -16.51
C PRO A 148 27.74 2.12 -17.45
N GLY A 149 26.44 1.88 -17.64
CA GLY A 149 25.60 2.73 -18.49
C GLY A 149 25.34 4.10 -17.88
N ARG A 150 25.32 4.24 -16.54
CA ARG A 150 25.15 5.52 -15.85
C ARG A 150 26.46 6.30 -15.74
N ASN A 151 27.61 5.64 -15.73
CA ASN A 151 28.92 6.25 -15.78
C ASN A 151 29.12 7.36 -14.72
N ASP A 152 28.90 6.99 -13.44
CA ASP A 152 29.04 7.83 -12.25
C ASP A 152 28.11 9.06 -12.18
N MET A 153 27.20 9.25 -13.12
CA MET A 153 26.22 10.33 -13.02
C MET A 153 25.33 10.14 -11.78
N TYR A 154 25.12 11.18 -11.02
CA TYR A 154 24.37 11.29 -9.76
C TYR A 154 25.05 10.66 -8.53
N SER A 155 25.81 9.57 -8.68
CA SER A 155 26.59 8.94 -7.63
C SER A 155 27.73 8.12 -8.22
N SER A 156 28.91 8.18 -7.62
CA SER A 156 30.07 7.35 -7.96
C SER A 156 30.17 6.10 -7.08
N PHE A 157 29.24 5.88 -6.16
CA PHE A 157 29.23 4.73 -5.27
C PHE A 157 29.12 3.42 -6.04
N LYS A 158 29.96 2.46 -5.68
CA LYS A 158 29.97 1.10 -6.25
C LYS A 158 29.71 0.08 -5.16
N TRP A 159 28.80 -0.82 -5.43
CA TRP A 159 28.49 -1.87 -4.49
C TRP A 159 29.42 -3.07 -4.68
N ASN A 160 29.71 -3.74 -3.57
CA ASN A 160 30.44 -5.00 -3.52
C ASN A 160 29.93 -5.83 -2.32
N TRP A 161 30.43 -7.05 -2.14
CA TRP A 161 29.96 -7.97 -1.11
C TRP A 161 29.96 -7.38 0.32
N THR A 162 30.83 -6.40 0.63
CA THR A 162 30.90 -5.80 1.97
C THR A 162 29.68 -4.96 2.33
N HIS A 163 28.86 -4.60 1.34
CA HIS A 163 27.63 -3.80 1.48
C HIS A 163 26.38 -4.66 1.67
N PHE A 164 26.54 -5.98 1.78
CA PHE A 164 25.45 -6.94 1.91
C PHE A 164 25.67 -7.89 3.08
N HIS A 165 24.58 -8.38 3.69
CA HIS A 165 24.65 -9.46 4.66
C HIS A 165 24.88 -10.82 3.99
N GLY A 166 24.25 -11.03 2.83
CA GLY A 166 24.30 -12.30 2.11
C GLY A 166 23.60 -12.26 0.76
N THR A 167 23.41 -13.44 0.17
CA THR A 167 22.78 -13.64 -1.14
C THR A 167 22.09 -15.01 -1.22
N ASP A 168 21.31 -15.23 -2.29
CA ASP A 168 20.60 -16.50 -2.52
C ASP A 168 21.18 -17.36 -3.64
N TRP A 169 22.29 -16.97 -4.27
CA TRP A 169 22.82 -17.66 -5.42
C TRP A 169 24.34 -17.82 -5.39
N ASP A 170 24.79 -19.06 -5.61
CA ASP A 170 26.19 -19.37 -5.89
C ASP A 170 26.39 -19.64 -7.39
N GLU A 171 27.03 -18.73 -8.08
CA GLU A 171 27.28 -18.83 -9.53
C GLU A 171 28.18 -20.01 -9.90
N LYS A 172 29.15 -20.38 -9.04
CA LYS A 172 30.06 -21.48 -9.29
C LYS A 172 29.38 -22.84 -9.31
N THR A 173 28.45 -23.05 -8.38
CA THR A 173 27.74 -24.33 -8.26
C THR A 173 26.34 -24.29 -8.87
N LYS A 174 25.85 -23.10 -9.28
CA LYS A 174 24.50 -22.88 -9.76
C LYS A 174 23.41 -23.29 -8.75
N LYS A 175 23.73 -23.13 -7.48
CA LYS A 175 22.85 -23.52 -6.38
C LYS A 175 22.16 -22.28 -5.78
N ASN A 176 20.84 -22.36 -5.63
CA ASN A 176 20.06 -21.43 -4.84
C ASN A 176 19.98 -21.91 -3.38
N SER A 177 20.32 -21.06 -2.44
CA SER A 177 20.20 -21.26 -0.99
C SER A 177 20.38 -19.93 -0.27
N VAL A 178 20.17 -19.85 1.04
CA VAL A 178 20.45 -18.65 1.82
C VAL A 178 21.92 -18.66 2.25
N TYR A 179 22.73 -17.78 1.67
CA TYR A 179 24.15 -17.66 1.94
C TYR A 179 24.46 -16.37 2.70
N ARG A 180 24.80 -16.47 3.96
CA ARG A 180 25.29 -15.34 4.75
C ARG A 180 26.81 -15.22 4.58
N PHE A 181 27.30 -14.03 4.25
CA PHE A 181 28.72 -13.79 4.07
C PHE A 181 29.49 -13.96 5.38
N TYR A 182 30.65 -14.60 5.33
CA TYR A 182 31.42 -14.87 6.52
C TYR A 182 31.89 -13.58 7.20
N GLY A 183 31.63 -13.47 8.50
CA GLY A 183 31.90 -12.26 9.27
C GLY A 183 30.71 -11.25 9.26
N LYS A 184 29.69 -11.51 8.45
CA LYS A 184 28.41 -10.77 8.52
C LYS A 184 27.39 -11.49 9.40
N HIS A 185 26.40 -10.76 9.90
CA HIS A 185 25.29 -11.26 10.67
C HIS A 185 23.99 -10.69 10.11
N TRP A 186 22.96 -11.50 10.06
CA TRP A 186 21.60 -10.98 9.78
C TRP A 186 21.24 -9.93 10.81
N ASP A 187 20.52 -8.86 10.42
CA ASP A 187 20.11 -7.84 11.36
C ASP A 187 19.18 -8.46 12.42
N GLU A 188 19.46 -8.17 13.70
CA GLU A 188 18.68 -8.73 14.82
C GLU A 188 17.39 -7.92 15.12
N LEU A 189 17.30 -6.69 14.62
CA LEU A 189 16.20 -5.75 14.89
C LEU A 189 15.10 -5.81 13.82
N VAL A 190 14.84 -7.01 13.30
CA VAL A 190 13.83 -7.33 12.29
C VAL A 190 12.81 -8.34 12.83
N ASP A 191 11.80 -8.67 12.02
CA ASP A 191 10.81 -9.70 12.35
C ASP A 191 11.47 -11.06 12.64
N LYS A 192 10.89 -11.83 13.56
CA LYS A 192 11.44 -13.12 14.02
C LYS A 192 10.82 -14.33 13.33
N GLU A 193 9.99 -14.14 12.33
CA GLU A 193 9.54 -15.21 11.46
C GLU A 193 10.76 -15.94 10.87
N ASN A 194 10.69 -17.26 10.70
CA ASN A 194 11.83 -18.11 10.29
C ASN A 194 13.09 -17.94 11.16
N GLY A 195 12.95 -17.63 12.45
CA GLY A 195 14.03 -17.37 13.39
C GLY A 195 14.66 -15.99 13.27
N ASN A 196 14.79 -15.48 12.08
CA ASN A 196 15.20 -14.13 11.71
C ASN A 196 14.78 -13.85 10.26
N PHE A 197 14.08 -12.74 10.01
CA PHE A 197 13.58 -12.46 8.68
C PHE A 197 14.21 -11.22 8.03
N ASP A 198 15.49 -10.99 8.25
CA ASP A 198 16.29 -9.98 7.55
C ASP A 198 16.33 -10.30 6.04
N TYR A 199 16.88 -11.44 5.68
CA TYR A 199 16.95 -11.88 4.30
C TYR A 199 15.56 -12.14 3.68
N LEU A 200 15.27 -11.53 2.53
CA LEU A 200 14.07 -11.79 1.73
C LEU A 200 14.43 -12.44 0.38
N MET A 201 15.26 -11.80 -0.43
CA MET A 201 15.70 -12.27 -1.76
C MET A 201 16.95 -11.52 -2.25
N GLY A 202 17.63 -12.06 -3.26
CA GLY A 202 18.76 -11.40 -3.93
C GLY A 202 19.94 -11.12 -3.02
N CYS A 203 20.59 -9.98 -3.20
CA CYS A 203 21.64 -9.49 -2.30
C CYS A 203 21.00 -8.62 -1.21
N ASP A 204 21.02 -9.12 0.01
CA ASP A 204 20.43 -8.48 1.18
C ASP A 204 21.29 -7.30 1.66
N VAL A 205 20.72 -6.11 1.68
CA VAL A 205 21.46 -4.86 1.91
C VAL A 205 21.80 -4.67 3.39
N ASP A 206 23.08 -4.49 3.71
CA ASP A 206 23.57 -4.27 5.08
C ASP A 206 23.35 -2.82 5.52
N LEU A 207 22.22 -2.56 6.18
CA LEU A 207 21.88 -1.24 6.74
C LEU A 207 22.59 -0.93 8.08
N ASN A 208 23.53 -1.78 8.51
CA ASN A 208 24.49 -1.45 9.56
C ASN A 208 25.78 -0.85 8.97
N ASN A 209 25.98 -0.93 7.65
CA ASN A 209 27.12 -0.36 6.96
C ASN A 209 26.91 1.14 6.75
N VAL A 210 27.78 1.97 7.32
CA VAL A 210 27.67 3.43 7.28
C VAL A 210 27.71 3.98 5.84
N ASP A 211 28.53 3.39 4.96
CA ASP A 211 28.63 3.85 3.57
C ASP A 211 27.33 3.57 2.80
N VAL A 212 26.66 2.46 3.11
CA VAL A 212 25.34 2.12 2.55
C VAL A 212 24.27 3.10 3.03
N VAL A 213 24.23 3.38 4.33
CA VAL A 213 23.24 4.31 4.91
C VAL A 213 23.42 5.71 4.33
N GLU A 214 24.67 6.18 4.22
CA GLU A 214 25.00 7.47 3.60
C GLU A 214 24.56 7.53 2.13
N GLU A 215 24.85 6.48 1.35
CA GLU A 215 24.45 6.42 -0.06
C GLU A 215 22.94 6.43 -0.24
N LEU A 216 22.18 5.67 0.57
CA LEU A 216 20.73 5.65 0.50
C LEU A 216 20.11 6.98 0.96
N THR A 217 20.75 7.67 1.90
CA THR A 217 20.32 9.01 2.33
C THR A 217 20.56 10.05 1.24
N ASN A 218 21.75 10.01 0.61
CA ASN A 218 22.09 10.86 -0.53
C ASN A 218 21.15 10.61 -1.71
N TRP A 219 20.82 9.34 -1.98
CA TRP A 219 19.82 8.97 -2.98
C TRP A 219 18.44 9.59 -2.64
N GLY A 220 17.99 9.48 -1.40
CA GLY A 220 16.70 10.02 -0.98
C GLY A 220 16.60 11.55 -1.21
N LYS A 221 17.67 12.29 -0.88
CA LYS A 221 17.77 13.73 -1.14
C LYS A 221 17.74 14.04 -2.63
N TRP A 222 18.54 13.34 -3.42
CA TRP A 222 18.55 13.46 -4.88
C TRP A 222 17.18 13.15 -5.49
N TYR A 223 16.54 12.08 -4.99
CA TYR A 223 15.23 11.65 -5.49
C TYR A 223 14.16 12.72 -5.24
N LEU A 224 14.11 13.28 -4.03
CA LEU A 224 13.18 14.37 -3.69
C LEU A 224 13.42 15.62 -4.52
N GLN A 225 14.68 16.01 -4.73
CA GLN A 225 15.03 17.17 -5.59
C GLN A 225 14.65 16.94 -7.05
N THR A 226 14.84 15.72 -7.55
CA THR A 226 14.59 15.36 -8.94
C THR A 226 13.11 15.22 -9.24
N THR A 227 12.35 14.60 -8.34
CA THR A 227 10.97 14.16 -8.61
C THR A 227 9.91 15.02 -7.93
N ASN A 228 10.26 15.68 -6.82
CA ASN A 228 9.34 16.47 -5.99
C ASN A 228 8.13 15.67 -5.47
N VAL A 229 8.25 14.36 -5.26
CA VAL A 229 7.18 13.52 -4.66
C VAL A 229 6.80 13.99 -3.26
N ASP A 230 5.62 13.59 -2.80
CA ASP A 230 5.03 14.04 -1.52
C ASP A 230 5.25 13.04 -0.38
N GLY A 231 5.93 11.94 -0.67
CA GLY A 231 6.23 10.90 0.30
C GLY A 231 6.54 9.55 -0.34
N PHE A 232 6.46 8.50 0.46
CA PHE A 232 6.94 7.18 0.08
C PHE A 232 5.99 6.06 0.50
N ARG A 233 5.98 4.98 -0.28
CA ARG A 233 5.64 3.64 0.17
C ARG A 233 6.93 2.86 0.34
N MET A 234 7.19 2.36 1.53
CA MET A 234 8.39 1.58 1.83
C MET A 234 8.05 0.11 1.74
N ASP A 235 8.74 -0.58 0.84
CA ASP A 235 8.60 -2.01 0.61
C ASP A 235 9.18 -2.83 1.76
N ALA A 236 8.52 -3.94 2.10
CA ALA A 236 9.06 -5.02 2.91
C ALA A 236 9.69 -4.58 4.25
N VAL A 237 9.13 -3.58 4.93
CA VAL A 237 9.74 -2.94 6.11
C VAL A 237 9.95 -3.90 7.29
N LYS A 238 9.26 -5.04 7.37
CA LYS A 238 9.46 -6.03 8.41
C LYS A 238 10.83 -6.72 8.34
N HIS A 239 11.49 -6.66 7.18
CA HIS A 239 12.82 -7.22 6.92
C HIS A 239 13.94 -6.21 7.18
N ILE A 240 13.59 -4.97 7.52
CA ILE A 240 14.51 -3.86 7.72
C ILE A 240 14.40 -3.35 9.16
N ARG A 241 15.52 -3.06 9.77
CA ARG A 241 15.56 -2.48 11.11
C ARG A 241 14.78 -1.16 11.19
N ALA A 242 13.89 -1.07 12.15
CA ALA A 242 12.98 0.08 12.29
C ALA A 242 13.71 1.42 12.47
N SER A 243 14.83 1.44 13.20
CA SER A 243 15.62 2.65 13.44
C SER A 243 16.17 3.28 12.17
N PHE A 244 16.48 2.48 11.13
CA PHE A 244 16.90 3.03 9.85
C PHE A 244 15.84 3.97 9.24
N PHE A 245 14.56 3.58 9.28
CA PHE A 245 13.49 4.43 8.73
C PHE A 245 13.21 5.66 9.59
N GLU A 246 13.37 5.57 10.91
CA GLU A 246 13.23 6.74 11.78
C GLU A 246 14.24 7.82 11.38
N ASP A 247 15.53 7.46 11.37
CA ASP A 247 16.64 8.36 11.06
C ASP A 247 16.57 8.90 9.62
N TRP A 248 16.35 8.00 8.64
CA TRP A 248 16.28 8.33 7.22
C TRP A 248 15.13 9.28 6.90
N LEU A 249 13.94 9.03 7.46
CA LEU A 249 12.77 9.90 7.24
C LEU A 249 12.90 11.25 7.94
N GLU A 250 13.52 11.31 9.13
CA GLU A 250 13.79 12.56 9.83
C GLU A 250 14.69 13.44 8.97
N GLU A 251 15.81 12.91 8.50
CA GLU A 251 16.78 13.63 7.65
C GLU A 251 16.15 14.11 6.33
N LEU A 252 15.33 13.30 5.69
CA LEU A 252 14.66 13.72 4.45
C LEU A 252 13.57 14.77 4.69
N ARG A 253 12.86 14.73 5.80
CA ARG A 253 11.86 15.75 6.18
C ARG A 253 12.51 17.09 6.48
N GLU A 254 13.63 17.08 7.18
CA GLU A 254 14.43 18.27 7.41
C GLU A 254 14.94 18.86 6.09
N PHE A 255 15.49 18.03 5.23
CA PHE A 255 16.00 18.43 3.92
C PHE A 255 14.90 18.99 3.01
N SER A 256 13.74 18.36 2.90
CA SER A 256 12.69 18.75 1.97
C SER A 256 11.81 19.89 2.45
N SER A 257 11.78 20.17 3.75
CA SER A 257 10.83 21.08 4.42
C SER A 257 9.35 20.68 4.17
N LYS A 258 9.10 19.41 3.80
CA LYS A 258 7.76 18.83 3.58
C LYS A 258 7.47 17.75 4.62
N PRO A 259 6.21 17.53 4.98
CA PRO A 259 5.85 16.49 5.95
C PRO A 259 6.13 15.05 5.46
N LEU A 260 6.30 14.82 4.16
CA LEU A 260 6.59 13.54 3.49
C LEU A 260 5.78 12.37 4.08
N PHE A 261 4.52 12.26 3.68
CA PHE A 261 3.69 11.13 4.11
C PHE A 261 4.36 9.81 3.71
N THR A 262 4.49 8.89 4.66
CA THR A 262 5.12 7.58 4.40
C THR A 262 4.23 6.47 4.92
N VAL A 263 4.10 5.41 4.12
CA VAL A 263 3.46 4.17 4.53
C VAL A 263 4.40 3.00 4.31
N GLY A 264 4.56 2.14 5.32
CA GLY A 264 5.37 0.93 5.25
C GLY A 264 4.52 -0.31 5.06
N GLU A 265 5.05 -1.25 4.31
CA GLU A 265 4.48 -2.58 4.17
C GLU A 265 5.11 -3.52 5.19
N TYR A 266 4.45 -3.67 6.33
CA TYR A 266 4.76 -4.69 7.33
C TYR A 266 3.76 -5.85 7.16
N TRP A 267 4.10 -6.83 6.35
CA TRP A 267 3.19 -7.91 6.01
C TRP A 267 3.07 -8.93 7.15
N SER A 268 2.14 -8.69 8.05
CA SER A 268 1.80 -9.58 9.16
C SER A 268 0.36 -9.39 9.59
N GLY A 269 -0.34 -10.50 9.88
CA GLY A 269 -1.66 -10.48 10.52
C GLY A 269 -1.60 -10.24 12.04
N ASN A 270 -0.42 -10.12 12.62
CA ASN A 270 -0.23 -9.89 14.05
C ASN A 270 -0.23 -8.40 14.39
N LEU A 271 -1.31 -7.92 14.98
CA LEU A 271 -1.45 -6.52 15.38
C LEU A 271 -0.33 -6.04 16.32
N GLU A 272 0.08 -6.88 17.27
CA GLU A 272 1.14 -6.51 18.22
C GLU A 272 2.48 -6.24 17.50
N ALA A 273 2.80 -7.01 16.47
CA ALA A 273 4.00 -6.78 15.66
C ALA A 273 3.96 -5.41 14.96
N LEU A 274 2.81 -5.06 14.35
CA LEU A 274 2.63 -3.75 13.72
C LEU A 274 2.73 -2.60 14.74
N GLN A 275 2.10 -2.74 15.90
CA GLN A 275 2.14 -1.74 16.98
C GLN A 275 3.56 -1.56 17.53
N ASN A 276 4.28 -2.65 17.74
CA ASN A 276 5.67 -2.59 18.17
C ASN A 276 6.55 -1.91 17.13
N TYR A 277 6.35 -2.18 15.84
CA TYR A 277 7.06 -1.51 14.76
C TYR A 277 6.79 -0.01 14.74
N LEU A 278 5.52 0.42 14.82
CA LEU A 278 5.15 1.85 14.91
C LEU A 278 5.77 2.53 16.13
N LYS A 279 5.81 1.86 17.26
CA LYS A 279 6.43 2.37 18.48
C LYS A 279 7.95 2.51 18.31
N THR A 280 8.61 1.52 17.72
CA THR A 280 10.07 1.52 17.52
C THR A 280 10.50 2.57 16.51
N THR A 281 9.68 2.86 15.49
CA THR A 281 9.91 3.96 14.54
C THR A 281 9.42 5.31 15.05
N ASN A 282 9.05 5.43 16.32
CA ASN A 282 8.47 6.64 16.91
C ASN A 282 7.29 7.21 16.08
N ASN A 283 6.50 6.34 15.43
CA ASN A 283 5.45 6.68 14.47
C ASN A 283 5.95 7.54 13.29
N ALA A 284 7.18 7.37 12.86
CA ALA A 284 7.75 8.09 11.72
C ALA A 284 7.00 7.79 10.41
N LEU A 285 6.30 6.64 10.34
CA LEU A 285 5.51 6.23 9.18
C LEU A 285 4.16 5.62 9.62
N SER A 286 3.24 5.49 8.66
CA SER A 286 2.01 4.68 8.80
C SER A 286 2.25 3.26 8.29
N LEU A 287 1.37 2.32 8.62
CA LEU A 287 1.44 0.96 8.07
C LEU A 287 0.15 0.58 7.35
N PHE A 288 0.25 -0.29 6.36
CA PHE A 288 -0.91 -0.99 5.82
C PHE A 288 -1.53 -1.89 6.88
N ASP A 289 -2.87 -1.84 7.01
CA ASP A 289 -3.63 -2.64 7.98
C ASP A 289 -3.84 -4.06 7.45
N VAL A 290 -2.78 -4.87 7.47
CA VAL A 290 -2.81 -6.27 7.06
C VAL A 290 -3.74 -7.11 7.93
N PRO A 291 -3.83 -6.91 9.26
CA PRO A 291 -4.86 -7.57 10.09
C PRO A 291 -6.29 -7.34 9.58
N LEU A 292 -6.65 -6.11 9.19
CA LEU A 292 -7.98 -5.83 8.61
C LEU A 292 -8.17 -6.56 7.28
N HIS A 293 -7.16 -6.55 6.39
CA HIS A 293 -7.23 -7.31 5.15
C HIS A 293 -7.55 -8.79 5.40
N TYR A 294 -6.90 -9.44 6.36
CA TYR A 294 -7.20 -10.83 6.70
C TYR A 294 -8.59 -11.02 7.32
N ASN A 295 -9.09 -10.06 8.10
CA ASN A 295 -10.49 -10.13 8.58
C ASN A 295 -11.47 -10.05 7.41
N LEU A 296 -11.23 -9.16 6.43
CA LEU A 296 -12.04 -9.06 5.20
C LEU A 296 -11.97 -10.36 4.37
N PHE A 297 -10.78 -10.93 4.21
CA PHE A 297 -10.58 -12.19 3.53
C PHE A 297 -11.35 -13.35 4.21
N ASN A 298 -11.24 -13.47 5.54
CA ASN A 298 -11.96 -14.49 6.30
C ASN A 298 -13.48 -14.31 6.23
N ALA A 299 -13.97 -13.06 6.30
CA ALA A 299 -15.39 -12.75 6.17
C ALA A 299 -15.92 -13.14 4.77
N CYS A 300 -15.15 -12.84 3.73
CA CYS A 300 -15.45 -13.19 2.35
C CYS A 300 -15.63 -14.70 2.15
N HIS A 301 -14.74 -15.50 2.71
CA HIS A 301 -14.69 -16.96 2.52
C HIS A 301 -15.49 -17.76 3.55
N SER A 302 -16.25 -17.10 4.43
CA SER A 302 -17.04 -17.74 5.48
C SER A 302 -18.42 -18.26 5.01
N ASN A 303 -18.78 -18.08 3.75
CA ASN A 303 -20.11 -18.40 3.24
C ASN A 303 -21.26 -17.75 4.06
N GLY A 304 -21.06 -16.51 4.49
CA GLY A 304 -22.04 -15.73 5.24
C GLY A 304 -22.14 -16.07 6.75
N THR A 305 -21.25 -16.88 7.28
CA THR A 305 -21.26 -17.25 8.73
C THR A 305 -20.36 -16.38 9.59
N TYR A 306 -19.58 -15.48 9.00
CA TYR A 306 -18.71 -14.56 9.75
C TYR A 306 -19.53 -13.58 10.60
N ASP A 307 -19.14 -13.41 11.84
CA ASP A 307 -19.73 -12.40 12.71
C ASP A 307 -19.19 -11.00 12.36
N MET A 308 -19.97 -10.25 11.58
CA MET A 308 -19.59 -8.92 11.10
C MET A 308 -19.34 -7.90 12.22
N ARG A 309 -19.84 -8.14 13.44
CA ARG A 309 -19.55 -7.28 14.60
C ARG A 309 -18.06 -7.25 14.93
N THR A 310 -17.34 -8.30 14.55
CA THR A 310 -15.92 -8.50 14.86
C THR A 310 -14.98 -8.06 13.76
N ILE A 311 -15.47 -7.49 12.65
CA ILE A 311 -14.68 -7.19 11.46
C ILE A 311 -13.45 -6.29 11.74
N PHE A 312 -13.54 -5.42 12.74
CA PHE A 312 -12.45 -4.54 13.16
C PHE A 312 -11.68 -5.04 14.40
N ASN A 313 -12.00 -6.23 14.93
CA ASN A 313 -11.28 -6.75 16.08
C ASN A 313 -9.83 -7.08 15.70
N ASN A 314 -8.89 -6.73 16.57
CA ASN A 314 -7.45 -6.93 16.37
C ASN A 314 -6.92 -6.32 15.06
N THR A 315 -7.40 -5.14 14.69
CA THR A 315 -6.95 -4.41 13.50
C THR A 315 -6.20 -3.15 13.88
N LEU A 316 -5.30 -2.72 13.00
CA LEU A 316 -4.53 -1.51 13.25
C LEU A 316 -5.43 -0.27 13.26
N VAL A 317 -6.44 -0.21 12.39
CA VAL A 317 -7.37 0.92 12.32
C VAL A 317 -8.22 1.09 13.57
N ALA A 318 -8.54 0.01 14.27
CA ALA A 318 -9.29 0.09 15.53
C ALA A 318 -8.46 0.70 16.67
N GLU A 319 -7.16 0.40 16.72
CA GLU A 319 -6.27 0.79 17.82
C GLU A 319 -5.45 2.05 17.49
N ASN A 320 -4.96 2.20 16.26
CA ASN A 320 -4.08 3.27 15.80
C ASN A 320 -4.62 3.93 14.52
N GLN A 321 -5.85 4.44 14.56
CA GLN A 321 -6.58 4.95 13.39
C GLN A 321 -5.80 5.94 12.51
N ASN A 322 -4.90 6.74 13.11
CA ASN A 322 -4.13 7.77 12.40
C ASN A 322 -2.91 7.22 11.65
N SER A 323 -2.44 6.03 12.04
CA SER A 323 -1.29 5.35 11.45
C SER A 323 -1.68 4.16 10.58
N ALA A 324 -2.99 3.89 10.42
CA ALA A 324 -3.51 2.79 9.64
C ALA A 324 -3.86 3.21 8.21
N VAL A 325 -3.23 2.59 7.22
CA VAL A 325 -3.65 2.65 5.81
C VAL A 325 -4.47 1.40 5.51
N THR A 326 -5.78 1.57 5.37
CA THR A 326 -6.71 0.46 5.13
C THR A 326 -6.81 0.15 3.64
N PHE A 327 -6.88 -1.13 3.30
CA PHE A 327 -6.96 -1.59 1.91
C PHE A 327 -7.81 -2.87 1.81
N VAL A 328 -8.32 -3.17 0.62
CA VAL A 328 -9.06 -4.41 0.34
C VAL A 328 -8.11 -5.45 -0.25
N ASP A 329 -7.52 -5.14 -1.37
CA ASP A 329 -6.51 -5.95 -2.05
C ASP A 329 -5.35 -5.07 -2.53
N ASN A 330 -4.23 -5.69 -2.84
CA ASN A 330 -3.09 -5.08 -3.50
C ASN A 330 -2.49 -6.05 -4.55
N HIS A 331 -1.33 -5.73 -5.07
CA HIS A 331 -0.67 -6.50 -6.11
C HIS A 331 -0.11 -7.85 -5.61
N ASP A 332 0.15 -8.01 -4.35
CA ASP A 332 0.67 -9.25 -3.78
C ASP A 332 -0.45 -10.20 -3.34
N THR A 333 -1.65 -9.66 -3.06
CA THR A 333 -2.82 -10.48 -2.67
C THR A 333 -3.60 -11.04 -3.86
N GLU A 334 -3.34 -10.55 -5.07
CA GLU A 334 -4.09 -10.96 -6.26
C GLU A 334 -3.83 -12.41 -6.69
N PRO A 335 -4.71 -13.00 -7.51
CA PRO A 335 -4.58 -14.39 -7.94
C PRO A 335 -3.21 -14.70 -8.58
N GLY A 336 -2.55 -15.77 -8.09
CA GLY A 336 -1.27 -16.26 -8.56
C GLY A 336 -0.04 -15.57 -7.98
N GLN A 337 -0.17 -14.68 -7.02
CA GLN A 337 0.95 -14.07 -6.29
C GLN A 337 1.28 -14.84 -5.00
N ALA A 338 2.47 -14.58 -4.45
CA ALA A 338 2.98 -15.30 -3.28
C ALA A 338 2.12 -15.10 -2.01
N LEU A 339 1.52 -13.94 -1.85
CA LEU A 339 0.66 -13.58 -0.71
C LEU A 339 -0.83 -13.68 -1.07
N GLN A 340 -1.18 -14.49 -2.07
CA GLN A 340 -2.57 -14.60 -2.56
C GLN A 340 -3.57 -14.76 -1.40
N SER A 341 -4.37 -13.74 -1.20
CA SER A 341 -5.48 -13.67 -0.25
C SER A 341 -6.61 -12.80 -0.80
N TRP A 342 -6.98 -13.09 -2.05
CA TRP A 342 -7.92 -12.31 -2.83
C TRP A 342 -9.33 -12.29 -2.24
N ILE A 343 -9.93 -11.12 -2.16
CA ILE A 343 -11.32 -10.94 -1.74
C ILE A 343 -12.22 -11.07 -2.98
N ASP A 344 -13.17 -12.00 -2.92
CA ASP A 344 -14.08 -12.29 -4.02
C ASP A 344 -14.99 -11.09 -4.36
N ASP A 345 -15.40 -11.02 -5.62
CA ASP A 345 -16.16 -9.91 -6.19
C ASP A 345 -17.46 -9.60 -5.44
N TRP A 346 -18.12 -10.64 -4.87
CA TRP A 346 -19.35 -10.45 -4.12
C TRP A 346 -19.16 -9.63 -2.82
N PHE A 347 -18.00 -9.80 -2.13
CA PHE A 347 -17.71 -9.14 -0.88
C PHE A 347 -16.99 -7.78 -1.05
N LYS A 348 -16.39 -7.53 -2.21
CA LYS A 348 -15.67 -6.26 -2.45
C LYS A 348 -16.49 -5.00 -2.20
N PRO A 349 -17.78 -4.90 -2.59
CA PRO A 349 -18.59 -3.73 -2.24
C PRO A 349 -18.72 -3.49 -0.72
N LEU A 350 -18.83 -4.57 0.07
CA LEU A 350 -18.86 -4.48 1.52
C LEU A 350 -17.50 -4.01 2.05
N ALA A 351 -16.41 -4.67 1.62
CA ALA A 351 -15.05 -4.36 2.02
C ALA A 351 -14.65 -2.91 1.73
N TYR A 352 -14.89 -2.45 0.50
CA TYR A 352 -14.62 -1.07 0.12
C TYR A 352 -15.50 -0.06 0.87
N SER A 353 -16.75 -0.41 1.20
CA SER A 353 -17.60 0.46 2.03
C SER A 353 -17.04 0.60 3.45
N LEU A 354 -16.54 -0.50 4.04
CA LEU A 354 -15.91 -0.50 5.36
C LEU A 354 -14.69 0.42 5.42
N ILE A 355 -13.85 0.45 4.40
CA ILE A 355 -12.66 1.30 4.41
C ILE A 355 -12.91 2.72 3.92
N LEU A 356 -13.80 2.92 2.93
CA LEU A 356 -14.04 4.23 2.31
C LEU A 356 -15.02 5.11 3.10
N LEU A 357 -16.07 4.53 3.69
CA LEU A 357 -17.20 5.30 4.19
C LEU A 357 -17.16 5.52 5.70
N ARG A 358 -16.30 4.84 6.43
CA ARG A 358 -16.04 5.08 7.85
C ARG A 358 -15.12 6.28 8.05
N LYS A 359 -15.06 6.75 9.30
CA LYS A 359 -14.24 7.91 9.70
C LYS A 359 -12.76 7.56 9.79
N ASP A 360 -12.46 6.36 10.29
CA ASP A 360 -11.16 5.96 10.76
C ASP A 360 -10.30 5.36 9.63
N GLY A 361 -8.98 5.54 9.73
CA GLY A 361 -8.00 5.06 8.75
C GLY A 361 -7.88 5.91 7.47
N LEU A 362 -6.84 5.61 6.71
CA LEU A 362 -6.55 6.20 5.39
C LEU A 362 -6.83 5.14 4.32
N PRO A 363 -7.94 5.20 3.59
CA PRO A 363 -8.29 4.15 2.64
C PRO A 363 -7.42 4.20 1.38
N CYS A 364 -6.95 3.02 0.97
CA CYS A 364 -6.24 2.78 -0.27
C CYS A 364 -7.10 1.92 -1.22
N VAL A 365 -7.30 2.40 -2.43
CA VAL A 365 -8.03 1.70 -3.50
C VAL A 365 -7.02 1.02 -4.41
N PHE A 366 -7.23 -0.25 -4.69
CA PHE A 366 -6.37 -0.99 -5.59
C PHE A 366 -6.70 -0.70 -7.07
N TYR A 367 -5.66 -0.35 -7.85
CA TYR A 367 -5.79 -0.08 -9.30
C TYR A 367 -6.38 -1.27 -10.05
N GLY A 368 -5.95 -2.49 -9.70
CA GLY A 368 -6.45 -3.72 -10.31
C GLY A 368 -7.93 -3.98 -10.08
N ASP A 369 -8.50 -3.52 -8.95
CA ASP A 369 -9.93 -3.54 -8.75
C ASP A 369 -10.63 -2.45 -9.57
N TYR A 370 -10.05 -1.26 -9.63
CA TYR A 370 -10.68 -0.15 -10.32
C TYR A 370 -10.71 -0.34 -11.84
N TYR A 371 -9.59 -0.70 -12.47
CA TYR A 371 -9.44 -0.86 -13.92
C TYR A 371 -9.49 -2.29 -14.43
N GLY A 372 -9.48 -3.28 -13.53
CA GLY A 372 -9.38 -4.70 -13.87
C GLY A 372 -7.94 -5.17 -14.10
N ILE A 373 -7.79 -6.50 -14.18
CA ILE A 373 -6.53 -7.17 -14.49
C ILE A 373 -6.83 -8.22 -15.59
N PRO A 374 -6.88 -7.82 -16.87
CA PRO A 374 -7.28 -8.71 -17.95
C PRO A 374 -6.44 -9.99 -18.04
N ALA A 375 -5.13 -9.89 -17.78
CA ALA A 375 -4.21 -11.03 -17.80
C ALA A 375 -4.53 -12.11 -16.74
N LYS A 376 -5.32 -11.76 -15.70
CA LYS A 376 -5.75 -12.65 -14.61
C LYS A 376 -7.26 -12.86 -14.57
N ASN A 377 -7.99 -12.46 -15.61
CA ASN A 377 -9.45 -12.51 -15.69
C ASN A 377 -10.16 -11.76 -14.55
N VAL A 378 -9.55 -10.72 -14.00
CA VAL A 378 -10.18 -9.84 -13.02
C VAL A 378 -10.87 -8.70 -13.74
N SER A 379 -12.21 -8.62 -13.61
CA SER A 379 -13.02 -7.56 -14.21
C SER A 379 -12.82 -6.22 -13.48
N ALA A 380 -12.92 -5.11 -14.22
CA ALA A 380 -12.94 -3.77 -13.65
C ALA A 380 -14.18 -3.58 -12.75
N LYS A 381 -13.99 -2.91 -11.63
CA LYS A 381 -15.03 -2.62 -10.65
C LYS A 381 -15.37 -1.12 -10.58
N LYS A 382 -14.87 -0.38 -11.56
CA LYS A 382 -14.96 1.07 -11.66
C LYS A 382 -16.36 1.61 -11.41
N ASP A 383 -17.38 1.02 -12.02
CA ASP A 383 -18.75 1.57 -12.04
C ASP A 383 -19.37 1.72 -10.65
N TRP A 384 -19.23 0.71 -9.80
CA TRP A 384 -19.75 0.79 -8.44
C TRP A 384 -18.74 1.36 -7.44
N LEU A 385 -17.41 1.11 -7.64
CA LEU A 385 -16.36 1.59 -6.77
C LEU A 385 -16.25 3.12 -6.82
N GLU A 386 -16.43 3.72 -7.99
CA GLU A 386 -16.48 5.16 -8.16
C GLU A 386 -17.64 5.78 -7.36
N LYS A 387 -18.82 5.13 -7.32
CA LYS A 387 -19.93 5.59 -6.48
C LYS A 387 -19.53 5.66 -5.00
N LEU A 388 -18.81 4.66 -4.48
CA LEU A 388 -18.33 4.66 -3.09
C LEU A 388 -17.28 5.75 -2.84
N ILE A 389 -16.36 5.98 -3.78
CA ILE A 389 -15.37 7.06 -3.68
C ILE A 389 -16.07 8.43 -3.69
N LEU A 390 -17.07 8.62 -4.56
CA LEU A 390 -17.88 9.82 -4.61
C LEU A 390 -18.76 10.00 -3.36
N ALA A 391 -19.31 8.91 -2.82
CA ALA A 391 -20.05 8.93 -1.55
C ALA A 391 -19.13 9.40 -0.40
N ARG A 392 -17.89 8.92 -0.33
CA ARG A 392 -16.89 9.42 0.62
C ARG A 392 -16.65 10.92 0.44
N LYS A 393 -16.46 11.36 -0.81
CA LYS A 393 -16.18 12.76 -1.15
C LYS A 393 -17.32 13.69 -0.75
N ASN A 394 -18.57 13.29 -0.97
CA ASN A 394 -19.72 14.16 -0.87
C ASN A 394 -20.46 14.03 0.46
N PHE A 395 -20.56 12.82 1.03
CA PHE A 395 -21.49 12.55 2.13
C PHE A 395 -20.84 12.09 3.44
N ALA A 396 -19.64 11.48 3.41
CA ALA A 396 -19.02 10.86 4.59
C ALA A 396 -18.48 11.89 5.59
N TYR A 397 -19.31 12.77 6.13
CA TYR A 397 -18.95 13.86 7.04
C TYR A 397 -19.66 13.77 8.39
N GLY A 398 -19.16 14.52 9.38
CA GLY A 398 -19.71 14.56 10.73
C GLY A 398 -19.25 13.39 11.62
N SER A 399 -19.91 13.24 12.76
CA SER A 399 -19.63 12.16 13.70
C SER A 399 -20.07 10.83 13.12
N GLN A 400 -19.45 9.75 13.61
CA GLN A 400 -19.82 8.37 13.27
C GLN A 400 -20.55 7.73 14.44
N ILE A 401 -21.65 7.03 14.15
CA ILE A 401 -22.43 6.26 15.14
C ILE A 401 -22.58 4.86 14.57
N ASP A 402 -22.03 3.88 15.25
CA ASP A 402 -22.02 2.47 14.82
C ASP A 402 -23.25 1.71 15.36
N TYR A 403 -23.78 0.80 14.53
CA TYR A 403 -24.89 -0.12 14.81
C TYR A 403 -24.44 -1.54 14.50
N PHE A 404 -23.61 -2.09 15.39
CA PHE A 404 -22.99 -3.43 15.28
C PHE A 404 -23.60 -4.37 16.31
N ASN A 405 -24.95 -4.49 16.33
CA ASN A 405 -25.66 -5.31 17.30
C ASN A 405 -26.10 -6.68 16.76
N ASP A 406 -26.14 -6.82 15.44
CA ASP A 406 -26.50 -8.07 14.76
C ASP A 406 -25.22 -8.73 14.16
N PRO A 407 -25.07 -10.06 14.24
CA PRO A 407 -23.87 -10.73 13.75
C PRO A 407 -23.72 -10.67 12.22
N HIS A 408 -24.79 -10.45 11.49
CA HIS A 408 -24.77 -10.45 10.03
C HIS A 408 -25.11 -9.09 9.40
N ILE A 409 -25.95 -8.30 10.09
CA ILE A 409 -26.35 -6.98 9.60
C ILE A 409 -25.71 -5.91 10.47
N ILE A 410 -24.79 -5.16 9.89
CA ILE A 410 -24.15 -4.02 10.55
C ILE A 410 -24.39 -2.73 9.77
N GLY A 411 -24.30 -1.60 10.44
CA GLY A 411 -24.43 -0.31 9.81
C GLY A 411 -23.79 0.81 10.62
N TRP A 412 -23.69 1.97 10.03
CA TRP A 412 -23.28 3.19 10.72
C TRP A 412 -23.87 4.44 10.07
N VAL A 413 -23.92 5.49 10.85
CA VAL A 413 -24.36 6.82 10.43
C VAL A 413 -23.17 7.76 10.41
N ARG A 414 -23.07 8.58 9.38
CA ARG A 414 -22.28 9.82 9.39
C ARG A 414 -23.27 10.98 9.47
N THR A 415 -23.19 11.77 10.53
CA THR A 415 -24.25 12.75 10.89
C THR A 415 -24.27 14.00 10.02
N GLY A 416 -23.36 14.10 9.07
CA GLY A 416 -23.20 15.30 8.25
C GLY A 416 -22.45 16.42 8.98
N ASP A 417 -22.11 17.45 8.21
CA ASP A 417 -21.43 18.65 8.68
C ASP A 417 -22.23 19.88 8.24
N ARG A 418 -22.48 20.83 9.15
CA ARG A 418 -23.26 22.06 8.84
C ARG A 418 -22.58 22.96 7.81
N GLU A 419 -21.25 22.91 7.74
CA GLU A 419 -20.48 23.66 6.74
C GLU A 419 -20.53 23.02 5.35
N ARG A 420 -21.07 21.79 5.25
CA ARG A 420 -21.20 21.01 4.02
C ARG A 420 -22.65 20.58 3.83
N GLU A 421 -23.37 21.44 3.18
CA GLU A 421 -24.79 21.21 2.87
C GLU A 421 -24.96 19.83 2.18
N ASN A 422 -26.01 19.13 2.55
CA ASN A 422 -26.37 17.78 2.07
C ASN A 422 -25.33 16.68 2.38
N SER A 423 -24.35 16.93 3.25
CA SER A 423 -23.49 15.86 3.77
C SER A 423 -24.23 15.02 4.82
N GLY A 424 -23.68 13.85 5.09
CA GLY A 424 -24.28 12.83 5.97
C GLY A 424 -24.83 11.66 5.18
N MET A 425 -24.75 10.48 5.77
CA MET A 425 -25.23 9.24 5.14
C MET A 425 -25.45 8.15 6.18
N VAL A 426 -26.20 7.13 5.76
CA VAL A 426 -26.34 5.87 6.49
C VAL A 426 -25.80 4.75 5.62
N VAL A 427 -24.97 3.91 6.18
CA VAL A 427 -24.49 2.69 5.52
C VAL A 427 -25.03 1.49 6.27
N ILE A 428 -25.59 0.55 5.55
CA ILE A 428 -26.03 -0.74 6.07
C ILE A 428 -25.56 -1.84 5.14
N MET A 429 -25.06 -2.94 5.70
CA MET A 429 -24.57 -4.08 4.93
C MET A 429 -24.85 -5.39 5.64
N THR A 430 -24.84 -6.46 4.84
CA THR A 430 -24.97 -7.82 5.35
C THR A 430 -24.14 -8.79 4.53
N ASN A 431 -23.52 -9.76 5.21
CA ASN A 431 -22.84 -10.89 4.58
C ASN A 431 -23.73 -12.13 4.41
N SER A 432 -25.00 -12.04 4.76
CA SER A 432 -25.99 -13.13 4.74
C SER A 432 -27.30 -12.64 4.11
N ASP A 433 -28.45 -13.03 4.65
CA ASP A 433 -29.77 -12.61 4.19
C ASP A 433 -29.99 -11.11 4.36
N GLY A 434 -30.84 -10.53 3.51
CA GLY A 434 -31.24 -9.13 3.59
C GLY A 434 -32.05 -8.82 4.85
N GLY A 435 -32.07 -7.53 5.21
CA GLY A 435 -32.79 -7.10 6.40
C GLY A 435 -32.81 -5.59 6.57
N CYS A 436 -33.00 -5.15 7.80
CA CYS A 436 -33.04 -3.71 8.13
C CYS A 436 -32.50 -3.43 9.52
N LEU A 437 -32.09 -2.17 9.72
CA LEU A 437 -31.76 -1.60 11.03
C LEU A 437 -32.52 -0.29 11.24
N GLN A 438 -33.02 -0.08 12.46
CA GLN A 438 -33.46 1.22 12.90
C GLN A 438 -32.24 2.04 13.32
N MET A 439 -31.99 3.17 12.65
CA MET A 439 -30.84 4.03 12.92
C MET A 439 -31.27 5.49 13.06
N ASN A 440 -30.56 6.23 13.91
CA ASN A 440 -30.80 7.65 14.13
C ASN A 440 -29.75 8.50 13.39
N VAL A 441 -30.19 9.30 12.44
CA VAL A 441 -29.32 10.16 11.61
C VAL A 441 -28.98 11.51 12.26
N GLY A 442 -29.52 11.76 13.43
CA GLY A 442 -29.37 13.01 14.15
C GLY A 442 -30.32 14.11 13.67
N LYS A 443 -30.41 15.19 14.48
CA LYS A 443 -31.36 16.29 14.26
C LYS A 443 -31.12 17.06 12.96
N ASN A 444 -29.87 17.09 12.46
CA ASN A 444 -29.58 17.84 11.22
C ASN A 444 -30.21 17.19 9.97
N LEU A 445 -30.50 15.90 10.03
CA LEU A 445 -31.06 15.11 8.93
C LEU A 445 -32.48 14.60 9.26
N ALA A 446 -33.08 15.07 10.38
CA ALA A 446 -34.46 14.76 10.75
C ALA A 446 -35.47 15.32 9.73
N ASN A 447 -36.68 14.75 9.67
CA ASN A 447 -37.71 15.08 8.72
C ASN A 447 -37.29 15.06 7.25
N SER A 448 -36.36 14.18 6.91
CA SER A 448 -35.81 14.06 5.56
C SER A 448 -36.20 12.72 4.93
N VAL A 449 -36.17 12.69 3.61
CA VAL A 449 -36.30 11.48 2.81
C VAL A 449 -34.93 11.05 2.35
N PHE A 450 -34.65 9.73 2.46
CA PHE A 450 -33.40 9.14 2.02
C PHE A 450 -33.63 8.18 0.85
N TYR A 451 -32.69 8.13 -0.08
CA TYR A 451 -32.66 7.15 -1.15
C TYR A 451 -31.32 6.41 -1.13
N ASP A 452 -31.30 5.18 -1.65
CA ASP A 452 -30.05 4.40 -1.75
C ASP A 452 -29.21 4.88 -2.92
N TYR A 453 -28.08 5.51 -2.62
CA TYR A 453 -27.12 6.05 -3.59
C TYR A 453 -26.43 4.96 -4.41
N THR A 454 -26.29 3.73 -3.85
CA THR A 454 -25.78 2.57 -4.60
C THR A 454 -26.79 2.05 -5.63
N GLY A 455 -28.08 2.26 -5.38
CA GLY A 455 -29.16 1.84 -6.25
C GLY A 455 -29.59 0.38 -6.04
N ASN A 456 -29.16 -0.26 -4.95
CA ASN A 456 -29.55 -1.62 -4.60
C ASN A 456 -30.99 -1.72 -4.07
N MET A 457 -31.45 -0.67 -3.41
CA MET A 457 -32.84 -0.52 -2.92
C MET A 457 -33.54 0.57 -3.73
N LYS A 458 -34.83 0.37 -4.05
CA LYS A 458 -35.62 1.32 -4.85
C LYS A 458 -36.52 2.21 -4.00
N GLU A 459 -36.93 1.71 -2.85
CA GLU A 459 -37.80 2.38 -1.92
C GLU A 459 -37.07 3.51 -1.20
N SER A 460 -37.76 4.61 -0.87
CA SER A 460 -37.25 5.68 -0.04
C SER A 460 -37.51 5.42 1.43
N VAL A 461 -36.60 5.92 2.29
CA VAL A 461 -36.76 5.89 3.74
C VAL A 461 -37.11 7.27 4.26
N TYR A 462 -38.19 7.35 5.06
CA TYR A 462 -38.63 8.57 5.75
C TYR A 462 -38.05 8.57 7.16
N VAL A 463 -37.38 9.65 7.49
CA VAL A 463 -36.81 9.89 8.82
C VAL A 463 -37.72 10.82 9.61
N ASP A 464 -38.06 10.43 10.83
CA ASP A 464 -38.96 11.19 11.72
C ASP A 464 -38.31 12.47 12.28
N GLN A 465 -39.07 13.21 13.09
CA GLN A 465 -38.63 14.46 13.71
C GLN A 465 -37.51 14.28 14.76
N GLU A 466 -37.38 13.08 15.30
CA GLU A 466 -36.31 12.68 16.23
C GLU A 466 -35.06 12.20 15.50
N GLY A 467 -35.12 12.03 14.18
CA GLY A 467 -34.03 11.55 13.34
C GLY A 467 -33.98 10.04 13.17
N ASN A 468 -35.03 9.29 13.53
CA ASN A 468 -35.05 7.84 13.37
C ASN A 468 -35.58 7.42 12.01
N GLY A 469 -34.97 6.42 11.40
CA GLY A 469 -35.42 5.78 10.17
C GLY A 469 -35.14 4.28 10.19
N ILE A 470 -35.90 3.50 9.42
CA ILE A 470 -35.64 2.08 9.19
C ILE A 470 -34.99 1.94 7.83
N PHE A 471 -33.73 1.55 7.82
CA PHE A 471 -32.91 1.42 6.63
C PHE A 471 -32.75 -0.04 6.23
N TYR A 472 -32.84 -0.34 4.95
CA TYR A 472 -32.90 -1.70 4.40
C TYR A 472 -31.65 -2.05 3.59
N VAL A 473 -31.37 -3.35 3.47
CA VAL A 473 -30.29 -3.90 2.65
C VAL A 473 -30.70 -5.25 2.07
N ASN A 474 -30.33 -5.50 0.82
CA ASN A 474 -30.46 -6.82 0.19
C ASN A 474 -29.41 -7.79 0.70
N GLY A 475 -29.69 -9.10 0.59
CA GLY A 475 -28.74 -10.13 1.02
C GLY A 475 -27.39 -10.03 0.32
N GLY A 476 -26.28 -10.29 1.05
CA GLY A 476 -24.93 -10.25 0.55
C GLY A 476 -24.53 -8.93 -0.11
N SER A 477 -25.03 -7.80 0.40
CA SER A 477 -24.82 -6.49 -0.24
C SER A 477 -24.64 -5.35 0.75
N VAL A 478 -24.46 -4.14 0.22
CA VAL A 478 -24.38 -2.88 0.97
C VAL A 478 -25.28 -1.85 0.33
N SER A 479 -26.01 -1.06 1.14
CA SER A 479 -26.75 0.13 0.73
C SER A 479 -26.20 1.36 1.42
N VAL A 480 -26.05 2.44 0.65
CA VAL A 480 -25.58 3.75 1.11
C VAL A 480 -26.70 4.75 0.93
N TRP A 481 -27.35 5.05 2.03
CA TRP A 481 -28.53 5.94 2.05
C TRP A 481 -28.08 7.39 2.27
N VAL A 482 -28.52 8.27 1.38
CA VAL A 482 -28.23 9.70 1.43
C VAL A 482 -29.53 10.49 1.33
N LYS A 483 -29.52 11.71 1.89
CA LYS A 483 -30.65 12.60 1.84
C LYS A 483 -31.01 12.96 0.40
N GLN A 484 -32.29 12.82 0.06
CA GLN A 484 -32.82 13.27 -1.21
C GLN A 484 -32.94 14.79 -1.19
N ASN A 485 -32.33 15.46 -2.15
CA ASN A 485 -32.57 16.89 -2.35
C ASN A 485 -33.94 17.02 -3.02
N LEU A 486 -34.87 17.68 -2.34
CA LEU A 486 -36.09 18.12 -2.98
C LEU A 486 -35.71 19.32 -3.86
N GLU A 487 -35.83 19.17 -5.17
CA GLU A 487 -35.73 20.28 -6.13
C GLU A 487 -36.83 21.31 -5.88
#